data_e5867bd8cb532a362a565e8fb216d298
#
_entry.id   e5867bd8cb532a362a565e8fb216d298
#
_cell.length_a   1.000
_cell.length_b   1.000
_cell.length_c   1.000
_cell.angle_alpha   90.00
_cell.angle_beta   90.00
_cell.angle_gamma   90.00
#
_symmetry.space_group_name_H-M   'P 1'
#
loop_
_entity.id
_entity.type
_entity.pdbx_description
1 polymer ?
#
loop_
_entity_poly.entity_id
_entity_poly.type
_entity_poly.pdbx_seq_one_letter_code
_entity_poly.pdbx_strand_id
1 'polypeptide(L)'
;MIFKTATEWVALLADQQRQGRLDNELKRLERYPLLICDEVGYIPFDPQAANLMFMLVSRRYERASLIVTSNKPFGAWGEIFGDEVTAAAMVDRLVHHAEILSLKGDSYRLKDRDLGRVAPAEN
;
A
#
# COMPACT_ATOMS: atom_id res chain seq x y z
N MET A 1 1.04 8.95 -13.11
CA MET A 1 1.04 7.74 -12.29
C MET A 1 2.45 7.38 -11.87
N ILE A 2 2.64 7.04 -10.61
CA ILE A 2 3.93 6.59 -10.12
C ILE A 2 3.77 5.22 -9.51
N PHE A 3 4.63 4.31 -9.93
CA PHE A 3 4.63 2.92 -9.46
C PHE A 3 5.92 2.67 -8.69
N LYS A 4 5.81 2.23 -7.45
CA LYS A 4 6.96 1.82 -6.64
C LYS A 4 6.54 0.72 -5.70
N THR A 5 7.50 -0.11 -5.32
CA THR A 5 7.24 -1.07 -4.26
C THR A 5 7.16 -0.34 -2.92
N ALA A 6 6.62 -1.03 -1.92
CA ALA A 6 6.50 -0.44 -0.60
C ALA A 6 7.87 0.00 -0.06
N THR A 7 8.89 -0.84 -0.25
CA THR A 7 10.22 -0.47 0.23
C THR A 7 10.78 0.73 -0.52
N GLU A 8 10.47 0.86 -1.80
CA GLU A 8 10.92 2.03 -2.56
C GLU A 8 10.21 3.30 -2.09
N TRP A 9 8.92 3.20 -1.77
CA TRP A 9 8.20 4.35 -1.25
C TRP A 9 8.78 4.79 0.10
N VAL A 10 9.06 3.81 0.97
CA VAL A 10 9.66 4.13 2.27
C VAL A 10 11.01 4.78 2.10
N ALA A 11 11.84 4.26 1.17
CA ALA A 11 13.16 4.83 0.96
C ALA A 11 13.07 6.27 0.48
N LEU A 12 12.16 6.56 -0.44
CA LEU A 12 11.97 7.91 -0.91
C LEU A 12 11.54 8.85 0.22
N LEU A 13 10.54 8.44 0.98
CA LEU A 13 10.02 9.30 2.04
C LEU A 13 11.00 9.48 3.17
N ALA A 14 11.75 8.43 3.50
CA ALA A 14 12.76 8.53 4.56
C ALA A 14 13.87 9.48 4.13
N ASP A 15 14.27 9.42 2.88
CA ASP A 15 15.29 10.32 2.37
C ASP A 15 14.82 11.77 2.43
N GLN A 16 13.60 12.03 2.03
CA GLN A 16 13.05 13.37 2.08
C GLN A 16 12.90 13.85 3.52
N GLN A 17 12.57 12.93 4.43
CA GLN A 17 12.47 13.29 5.84
C GLN A 17 13.83 13.70 6.38
N ARG A 18 14.88 12.98 6.04
CA ARG A 18 16.22 13.33 6.49
C ARG A 18 16.65 14.71 5.98
N GLN A 19 16.16 15.09 4.82
CA GLN A 19 16.50 16.39 4.24
C GLN A 19 15.56 17.50 4.67
N GLY A 20 14.61 17.21 5.54
CA GLY A 20 13.66 18.21 5.99
C GLY A 20 12.63 18.60 4.94
N ARG A 21 12.40 17.74 3.95
CA ARG A 21 11.51 18.05 2.84
C ARG A 21 10.31 17.12 2.74
N LEU A 22 10.02 16.37 3.80
CA LEU A 22 8.96 15.37 3.72
C LEU A 22 7.61 15.98 3.36
N ASP A 23 7.25 17.08 4.01
CA ASP A 23 5.96 17.70 3.76
C ASP A 23 5.86 18.17 2.31
N ASN A 24 6.93 18.76 1.78
CA ASN A 24 6.93 19.19 0.39
C ASN A 24 6.79 18.01 -0.55
N GLU A 25 7.43 16.90 -0.24
CA GLU A 25 7.32 15.73 -1.10
C GLU A 25 5.91 15.15 -1.07
N LEU A 26 5.30 15.09 0.11
CA LEU A 26 3.92 14.61 0.20
C LEU A 26 2.97 15.51 -0.58
N LYS A 27 3.19 16.82 -0.53
CA LYS A 27 2.40 17.74 -1.31
C LYS A 27 2.61 17.53 -2.80
N ARG A 28 3.84 17.33 -3.22
CA ARG A 28 4.13 17.09 -4.61
C ARG A 28 3.40 15.85 -5.12
N LEU A 29 3.39 14.81 -4.31
CA LEU A 29 2.73 13.56 -4.69
C LEU A 29 1.23 13.72 -4.82
N GLU A 30 0.63 14.69 -4.15
CA GLU A 30 -0.81 14.93 -4.28
C GLU A 30 -1.21 15.32 -5.70
N ARG A 31 -0.26 15.78 -6.48
CA ARG A 31 -0.55 16.17 -7.87
C ARG A 31 -0.74 14.98 -8.78
N TYR A 32 -0.31 13.82 -8.37
CA TYR A 32 -0.42 12.63 -9.21
C TYR A 32 -1.76 11.97 -8.93
N PRO A 33 -2.58 11.78 -9.96
CA PRO A 33 -3.91 11.21 -9.72
C PRO A 33 -3.88 9.77 -9.24
N LEU A 34 -2.79 9.06 -9.52
CA LEU A 34 -2.70 7.66 -9.12
C LEU A 34 -1.29 7.32 -8.66
N LEU A 35 -1.21 6.71 -7.48
CA LEU A 35 0.03 6.09 -7.02
C LEU A 35 -0.22 4.61 -6.83
N ILE A 36 0.81 3.82 -7.09
CA ILE A 36 0.74 2.38 -6.88
C ILE A 36 1.82 1.99 -5.90
N CYS A 37 1.42 1.32 -4.83
CA CYS A 37 2.32 0.82 -3.80
C CYS A 37 2.27 -0.69 -3.84
N ASP A 38 3.29 -1.28 -4.42
CA ASP A 38 3.31 -2.72 -4.68
C ASP A 38 4.05 -3.44 -3.58
N GLU A 39 3.64 -4.67 -3.32
CA GLU A 39 4.38 -5.58 -2.44
C GLU A 39 4.42 -5.16 -0.97
N VAL A 40 3.32 -4.61 -0.47
CA VAL A 40 3.22 -4.32 0.96
C VAL A 40 3.22 -5.64 1.71
N GLY A 41 4.09 -5.76 2.69
CA GLY A 41 4.15 -6.96 3.52
C GLY A 41 5.21 -7.96 3.14
N TYR A 42 5.91 -7.74 2.02
CA TYR A 42 7.00 -8.64 1.66
C TYR A 42 8.17 -8.45 2.62
N ILE A 43 8.32 -7.24 3.15
CA ILE A 43 9.31 -6.94 4.16
C ILE A 43 8.61 -6.16 5.26
N PRO A 44 8.72 -6.57 6.53
CA PRO A 44 8.08 -5.84 7.60
C PRO A 44 8.67 -4.44 7.74
N PHE A 45 7.86 -3.50 8.22
CA PHE A 45 8.30 -2.14 8.41
C PHE A 45 8.78 -1.93 9.83
N ASP A 46 9.87 -1.18 9.99
CA ASP A 46 10.23 -0.69 11.30
C ASP A 46 9.30 0.48 11.63
N PRO A 47 9.34 1.02 12.87
CA PRO A 47 8.40 2.07 13.25
C PRO A 47 8.46 3.31 12.37
N GLN A 48 9.65 3.69 11.91
CA GLN A 48 9.75 4.85 11.02
C GLN A 48 9.08 4.57 9.69
N ALA A 49 9.34 3.40 9.12
CA ALA A 49 8.76 3.04 7.84
C ALA A 49 7.25 2.96 7.93
N ALA A 50 6.75 2.36 9.01
CA ALA A 50 5.30 2.25 9.20
C ALA A 50 4.66 3.63 9.29
N ASN A 51 5.28 4.54 10.00
CA ASN A 51 4.75 5.89 10.13
C ASN A 51 4.74 6.63 8.80
N LEU A 52 5.80 6.48 8.02
CA LEU A 52 5.87 7.13 6.70
C LEU A 52 4.80 6.61 5.77
N MET A 53 4.57 5.30 5.76
CA MET A 53 3.52 4.73 4.94
C MET A 53 2.16 5.22 5.40
N PHE A 54 1.95 5.32 6.70
CA PHE A 54 0.70 5.82 7.23
C PHE A 54 0.47 7.27 6.78
N MET A 55 1.52 8.08 6.79
CA MET A 55 1.40 9.46 6.34
C MET A 55 1.04 9.53 4.85
N LEU A 56 1.66 8.69 4.04
CA LEU A 56 1.36 8.68 2.62
C LEU A 56 -0.10 8.30 2.36
N VAL A 57 -0.55 7.23 2.98
CA VAL A 57 -1.92 6.78 2.79
C VAL A 57 -2.91 7.83 3.28
N SER A 58 -2.62 8.44 4.43
CA SER A 58 -3.50 9.46 4.99
C SER A 58 -3.63 10.67 4.07
N ARG A 59 -2.52 11.04 3.42
CA ARG A 59 -2.56 12.18 2.50
C ARG A 59 -3.36 11.87 1.24
N ARG A 60 -3.41 10.60 0.84
CA ARG A 60 -4.19 10.19 -0.33
C ARG A 60 -5.66 9.97 0.01
N TYR A 61 -5.96 9.75 1.27
CA TYR A 61 -7.30 9.40 1.70
C TYR A 61 -8.32 10.46 1.27
N GLU A 62 -9.31 10.03 0.51
CA GLU A 62 -10.37 10.89 0.00
C GLU A 62 -9.90 12.04 -0.90
N ARG A 63 -8.68 11.97 -1.38
CA ARG A 63 -8.16 13.02 -2.25
C ARG A 63 -7.70 12.52 -3.59
N ALA A 64 -7.06 11.37 -3.60
CA ALA A 64 -6.48 10.85 -4.83
C ALA A 64 -6.42 9.34 -4.76
N SER A 65 -6.27 8.73 -5.91
CA SER A 65 -6.33 7.27 -6.00
C SER A 65 -5.02 6.61 -5.57
N LEU A 66 -5.16 5.46 -4.93
CA LEU A 66 -4.03 4.68 -4.49
C LEU A 66 -4.35 3.21 -4.69
N ILE A 67 -3.45 2.49 -5.35
CA ILE A 67 -3.56 1.05 -5.49
C ILE A 67 -2.49 0.43 -4.62
N VAL A 68 -2.89 -0.51 -3.78
CA VAL A 68 -1.95 -1.21 -2.90
C VAL A 68 -2.07 -2.69 -3.18
N THR A 69 -0.94 -3.35 -3.36
CA THR A 69 -0.92 -4.80 -3.46
C THR A 69 -0.18 -5.37 -2.27
N SER A 70 -0.58 -6.55 -1.84
CA SER A 70 0.01 -7.18 -0.68
C SER A 70 -0.11 -8.68 -0.79
N ASN A 71 0.86 -9.38 -0.22
CA ASN A 71 0.82 -10.82 -0.12
C ASN A 71 0.20 -11.29 1.19
N LYS A 72 -0.31 -10.36 2.01
CA LYS A 72 -0.88 -10.71 3.29
C LYS A 72 -2.29 -10.18 3.41
N PRO A 73 -3.20 -10.95 4.04
CA PRO A 73 -4.54 -10.45 4.28
C PRO A 73 -4.51 -9.34 5.31
N PHE A 74 -5.54 -8.52 5.33
CA PHE A 74 -5.59 -7.39 6.26
C PHE A 74 -5.44 -7.84 7.71
N GLY A 75 -5.93 -9.02 8.06
CA GLY A 75 -5.81 -9.50 9.44
C GLY A 75 -4.37 -9.71 9.89
N ALA A 76 -3.44 -9.84 8.95
CA ALA A 76 -2.04 -10.03 9.28
C ALA A 76 -1.24 -8.74 9.21
N TRP A 77 -1.89 -7.61 8.92
CA TRP A 77 -1.15 -6.36 8.74
C TRP A 77 -0.56 -5.82 10.03
N GLY A 78 -1.05 -6.27 11.20
CA GLY A 78 -0.40 -5.90 12.43
C GLY A 78 1.05 -6.33 12.47
N GLU A 79 1.35 -7.47 11.84
CA GLU A 79 2.73 -7.95 11.78
C GLU A 79 3.59 -7.08 10.87
N ILE A 80 2.99 -6.57 9.78
CA ILE A 80 3.73 -5.73 8.85
C ILE A 80 4.10 -4.41 9.49
N PHE A 81 3.15 -3.80 10.17
CA PHE A 81 3.35 -2.48 10.73
C PHE A 81 3.83 -2.50 12.18
N GLY A 82 3.91 -3.69 12.77
CA GLY A 82 4.42 -3.84 14.13
C GLY A 82 3.49 -3.33 15.20
N ASP A 83 2.23 -3.03 14.85
CA ASP A 83 1.31 -2.41 15.78
C ASP A 83 -0.11 -2.58 15.26
N GLU A 84 -0.96 -3.22 16.04
CA GLU A 84 -2.32 -3.49 15.60
C GLU A 84 -3.13 -2.20 15.42
N VAL A 85 -2.87 -1.20 16.22
CA VAL A 85 -3.62 0.05 16.13
C VAL A 85 -3.30 0.77 14.82
N THR A 86 -2.02 0.86 14.50
CA THR A 86 -1.60 1.48 13.24
C THR A 86 -2.13 0.71 12.06
N ALA A 87 -2.04 -0.62 12.12
CA ALA A 87 -2.53 -1.45 11.03
C ALA A 87 -4.03 -1.27 10.84
N ALA A 88 -4.80 -1.22 11.94
CA ALA A 88 -6.24 -1.03 11.83
C ALA A 88 -6.57 0.32 11.19
N ALA A 89 -5.84 1.35 11.56
CA ALA A 89 -6.07 2.68 10.97
C ALA A 89 -5.74 2.69 9.48
N MET A 90 -4.68 1.98 9.09
CA MET A 90 -4.32 1.88 7.69
C MET A 90 -5.39 1.15 6.89
N VAL A 91 -5.83 0.03 7.41
CA VAL A 91 -6.86 -0.76 6.74
C VAL A 91 -8.14 0.06 6.60
N ASP A 92 -8.50 0.76 7.66
CA ASP A 92 -9.70 1.59 7.63
C ASP A 92 -9.65 2.60 6.50
N ARG A 93 -8.53 3.28 6.35
CA ARG A 93 -8.39 4.26 5.28
C ARG A 93 -8.38 3.63 3.90
N LEU A 94 -7.74 2.48 3.77
CA LEU A 94 -7.65 1.84 2.48
C LEU A 94 -8.99 1.30 2.01
N VAL A 95 -9.81 0.78 2.91
CA VAL A 95 -11.06 0.16 2.48
C VAL A 95 -12.22 1.12 2.39
N HIS A 96 -12.07 2.33 2.89
CA HIS A 96 -13.20 3.25 3.00
C HIS A 96 -13.87 3.52 1.65
N HIS A 97 -13.10 3.77 0.62
CA HIS A 97 -13.63 3.99 -0.71
C HIS A 97 -13.01 3.03 -1.71
N ALA A 98 -12.65 1.84 -1.28
CA ALA A 98 -11.87 0.96 -2.11
C ALA A 98 -12.67 -0.20 -2.64
N GLU A 99 -12.19 -0.74 -3.76
CA GLU A 99 -12.59 -2.05 -4.18
C GLU A 99 -11.50 -3.00 -3.75
N ILE A 100 -11.89 -4.09 -3.14
CA ILE A 100 -10.93 -5.06 -2.65
C ILE A 100 -11.00 -6.30 -3.51
N LEU A 101 -9.87 -6.62 -4.13
CA LEU A 101 -9.75 -7.83 -4.94
C LEU A 101 -8.87 -8.80 -4.19
N SER A 102 -9.37 -9.98 -3.96
CA SER A 102 -8.62 -11.00 -3.28
C SER A 102 -8.29 -12.11 -4.26
N LEU A 103 -7.01 -12.32 -4.51
CA LEU A 103 -6.56 -13.34 -5.41
C LEU A 103 -5.86 -14.41 -4.61
N LYS A 104 -6.26 -15.66 -4.85
CA LYS A 104 -5.59 -16.75 -4.19
C LYS A 104 -4.41 -17.10 -5.06
N GLY A 105 -3.24 -16.80 -4.58
CA GLY A 105 -2.05 -16.89 -5.36
C GLY A 105 -1.86 -18.18 -6.10
N ASP A 106 -2.02 -19.30 -5.40
CA ASP A 106 -1.82 -20.58 -6.04
C ASP A 106 -2.87 -20.85 -7.09
N SER A 107 -4.11 -20.62 -6.78
CA SER A 107 -5.16 -20.81 -7.74
C SER A 107 -4.99 -19.94 -8.93
N TYR A 108 -4.62 -18.71 -8.69
CA TYR A 108 -4.45 -17.78 -9.76
C TYR A 108 -3.31 -18.20 -10.67
N ARG A 109 -2.21 -18.64 -10.12
CA ARG A 109 -1.09 -19.05 -10.94
C ARG A 109 -1.41 -20.26 -11.75
N LEU A 110 -2.15 -21.17 -11.20
CA LEU A 110 -2.55 -22.34 -11.94
C LEU A 110 -3.47 -21.98 -13.07
N LYS A 111 -4.34 -21.02 -12.85
CA LYS A 111 -5.23 -20.61 -13.87
C LYS A 111 -4.66 -19.61 -14.78
N ASP A 112 -3.56 -19.11 -14.46
CA ASP A 112 -2.90 -18.16 -15.26
C ASP A 112 -2.82 -18.62 -16.66
N ARG A 113 -2.76 -19.89 -16.81
CA ARG A 113 -2.77 -20.39 -18.06
C ARG A 113 -4.07 -20.28 -18.62
N ASP A 114 -5.02 -20.37 -17.87
CA ASP A 114 -6.24 -20.19 -18.45
C ASP A 114 -6.74 -18.91 -18.15
N LEU A 115 -6.27 -18.19 -17.93
CA LEU A 115 -6.59 -17.15 -17.75
C LEU A 115 -7.13 -16.48 -17.51
N GLY A 116 -6.88 -16.19 -17.48
CA GLY A 116 -7.41 -15.33 -17.19
C GLY A 116 -8.50 -15.00 -16.56
N ARG A 117 -9.10 -15.45 -16.40
CA ARG A 117 -10.17 -15.11 -15.90
C ARG A 117 -10.06 -14.63 -14.76
N VAL A 118 -9.79 -14.16 -14.47
CA VAL A 118 -9.74 -13.58 -13.47
C VAL A 118 -10.55 -13.45 -12.72
N ALA A 119 -10.94 -13.47 -12.72
CA ALA A 119 -11.72 -13.32 -12.09
C ALA A 119 -11.83 -13.10 -11.06
N PRO A 120 -11.82 -12.84 -10.99
CA PRO A 120 -11.88 -12.36 -10.19
C PRO A 120 -12.19 -12.38 -9.10
N ALA A 121 -12.14 -12.16 -9.04
CA ALA A 121 -12.34 -12.05 -8.01
C ALA A 121 -13.21 -12.56 -7.32
N GLU A 122 -13.51 -12.94 -7.27
CA GLU A 122 -14.29 -13.30 -6.66
C GLU A 122 -14.17 -13.67 -5.67
N ASN A 123 -13.98 -13.35 -5.44
CA ASN A 123 -13.98 -13.47 -4.43
C ASN A 123 -14.27 -13.71 -3.85
#